data_5d7e5cebf2f8ad8b2d51a542e3416189
#
_entry.id   5d7e5cebf2f8ad8b2d51a542e3416189
#
_cell.length_a   1.000
_cell.length_b   1.000
_cell.length_c   1.000
_cell.angle_alpha   90.00
_cell.angle_beta   90.00
_cell.angle_gamma   90.00
#
_symmetry.space_group_name_H-M   'P 1'
#
loop_
_entity.id
_entity.type
_entity.pdbx_description
1 polymer ?
#
loop_
_entity_poly.entity_id
_entity_poly.type
_entity_poly.pdbx_seq_one_letter_code
_entity_poly.pdbx_strand_id
1 'polypeptide(L)'
;HNVGGTTPMLDGTRMVDLLTRLKNLPWANGDDHETRVGEILDEYGVDYTYQPNGTQNFPDYEIPTRWGTINLECKSSQNAKPMYNSGRPHAGGLYVFTSKKHNETTLFWGDDVLTETKRDIYDRMLLEMKDVLVRYQALPEWQDDRGFDFYLREMYIQSGTSEYTDYFTHKDRHTCEQNVFNFFK
;
A
#
# COMPACT_ATOMS: atom_id res chain seq x y z
N HIS A 1 -18.00 13.06 0.46
CA HIS A 1 -16.98 14.04 0.81
C HIS A 1 -17.60 15.24 1.53
N ASN A 2 -17.28 15.41 2.78
CA ASN A 2 -17.76 16.50 3.61
C ASN A 2 -16.74 17.64 3.68
N VAL A 3 -17.20 18.85 3.46
CA VAL A 3 -16.36 20.05 3.43
C VAL A 3 -16.74 21.00 4.55
N GLY A 4 -17.15 20.60 5.63
CA GLY A 4 -17.70 21.53 6.56
C GLY A 4 -17.16 21.52 7.97
N GLY A 5 -16.22 20.79 8.32
CA GLY A 5 -15.61 20.77 9.66
C GLY A 5 -16.58 20.57 10.83
N THR A 6 -17.88 20.38 10.58
CA THR A 6 -18.91 20.17 11.62
C THR A 6 -19.35 18.72 11.75
N THR A 7 -18.90 17.84 10.83
CA THR A 7 -19.24 16.42 10.90
C THR A 7 -18.44 15.78 12.03
N PRO A 8 -19.10 15.10 12.99
CA PRO A 8 -18.38 14.39 14.04
C PRO A 8 -17.51 13.28 13.43
N MET A 9 -16.30 13.11 13.96
CA MET A 9 -15.46 11.98 13.61
C MET A 9 -16.12 10.68 14.06
N LEU A 10 -15.85 9.59 13.32
CA LEU A 10 -16.39 8.28 13.65
C LEU A 10 -15.87 7.82 15.02
N ASP A 11 -16.75 7.23 15.82
CA ASP A 11 -16.35 6.52 17.03
C ASP A 11 -15.77 5.14 16.68
N GLY A 12 -15.27 4.42 17.69
CA GLY A 12 -14.64 3.12 17.46
C GLY A 12 -15.57 2.10 16.80
N THR A 13 -16.84 2.08 17.16
CA THR A 13 -17.83 1.16 16.61
C THR A 13 -18.06 1.45 15.12
N ARG A 14 -18.24 2.71 14.77
CA ARG A 14 -18.43 3.13 13.37
C ARG A 14 -17.18 2.90 12.54
N MET A 15 -16.00 3.12 13.12
CA MET A 15 -14.74 2.88 12.43
C MET A 15 -14.54 1.39 12.13
N VAL A 16 -14.81 0.52 13.10
CA VAL A 16 -14.75 -0.93 12.90
C VAL A 16 -15.74 -1.37 11.83
N ASP A 17 -16.94 -0.80 11.80
CA ASP A 17 -17.94 -1.09 10.78
C ASP A 17 -17.44 -0.66 9.37
N LEU A 18 -16.87 0.54 9.27
CA LEU A 18 -16.26 1.03 8.03
C LEU A 18 -15.17 0.07 7.53
N LEU A 19 -14.24 -0.32 8.41
CA LEU A 19 -13.15 -1.23 8.05
C LEU A 19 -13.70 -2.60 7.61
N THR A 20 -14.74 -3.09 8.25
CA THR A 20 -15.41 -4.34 7.87
C THR A 20 -16.00 -4.23 6.46
N ARG A 21 -16.63 -3.10 6.15
CA ARG A 21 -17.15 -2.82 4.80
C ARG A 21 -16.04 -2.82 3.76
N LEU A 22 -14.91 -2.18 4.06
CA LEU A 22 -13.75 -2.15 3.15
C LEU A 22 -13.18 -3.56 2.95
N LYS A 23 -13.04 -4.32 4.02
CA LYS A 23 -12.51 -5.69 3.96
C LYS A 23 -13.41 -6.64 3.15
N ASN A 24 -14.70 -6.38 3.10
CA ASN A 24 -15.68 -7.22 2.40
C ASN A 24 -15.90 -6.81 0.94
N LEU A 25 -15.14 -5.86 0.42
CA LEU A 25 -15.22 -5.50 -0.99
C LEU A 25 -14.80 -6.67 -1.86
N PRO A 26 -15.59 -6.99 -2.92
CA PRO A 26 -15.15 -7.94 -3.91
C PRO A 26 -14.04 -7.34 -4.78
N TRP A 27 -13.41 -8.16 -5.58
CA TRP A 27 -12.42 -7.70 -6.55
C TRP A 27 -12.96 -6.57 -7.44
N ALA A 28 -12.09 -5.60 -7.67
CA ALA A 28 -12.23 -4.61 -8.71
C ALA A 28 -10.84 -4.24 -9.24
N ASN A 29 -10.74 -3.78 -10.47
CA ASN A 29 -9.47 -3.26 -10.99
C ASN A 29 -9.06 -1.98 -10.26
N GLY A 30 -7.83 -1.50 -10.50
CA GLY A 30 -7.24 -0.44 -9.72
C GLY A 30 -8.12 0.80 -9.54
N ASP A 31 -8.58 1.40 -10.64
CA ASP A 31 -9.36 2.63 -10.60
C ASP A 31 -10.75 2.40 -9.99
N ASP A 32 -11.41 1.31 -10.34
CA ASP A 32 -12.72 0.95 -9.79
C ASP A 32 -12.63 0.62 -8.31
N HIS A 33 -11.57 -0.08 -7.89
CA HIS A 33 -11.34 -0.38 -6.48
C HIS A 33 -11.18 0.91 -5.66
N GLU A 34 -10.35 1.82 -6.13
CA GLU A 34 -10.12 3.11 -5.48
C GLU A 34 -11.43 3.92 -5.38
N THR A 35 -12.22 3.95 -6.45
CA THR A 35 -13.52 4.62 -6.47
C THR A 35 -14.49 4.01 -5.47
N ARG A 36 -14.57 2.69 -5.38
CA ARG A 36 -15.45 2.00 -4.40
C ARG A 36 -15.06 2.30 -2.97
N VAL A 37 -13.78 2.38 -2.68
CA VAL A 37 -13.31 2.80 -1.36
C VAL A 37 -13.81 4.20 -1.04
N GLY A 38 -13.68 5.14 -1.96
CA GLY A 38 -14.20 6.50 -1.81
C GLY A 38 -15.70 6.55 -1.57
N GLU A 39 -16.47 5.74 -2.29
CA GLU A 39 -17.93 5.64 -2.10
C GLU A 39 -18.29 5.16 -0.69
N ILE A 40 -17.56 4.21 -0.14
CA ILE A 40 -17.77 3.75 1.24
C ILE A 40 -17.42 4.85 2.24
N LEU A 41 -16.34 5.59 2.03
CA LEU A 41 -16.00 6.73 2.86
C LEU A 41 -17.12 7.77 2.85
N ASP A 42 -17.71 8.04 1.70
CA ASP A 42 -18.85 8.95 1.56
C ASP A 42 -20.10 8.44 2.30
N GLU A 43 -20.40 7.15 2.21
CA GLU A 43 -21.53 6.55 2.94
C GLU A 43 -21.42 6.75 4.44
N TYR A 44 -20.21 6.72 4.99
CA TYR A 44 -19.97 6.90 6.42
C TYR A 44 -19.84 8.36 6.82
N GLY A 45 -19.95 9.28 5.86
CA GLY A 45 -19.82 10.71 6.13
C GLY A 45 -18.42 11.11 6.59
N VAL A 46 -17.43 10.39 6.15
CA VAL A 46 -16.03 10.61 6.53
C VAL A 46 -15.47 11.82 5.78
N ASP A 47 -14.84 12.74 6.52
CA ASP A 47 -14.03 13.76 5.89
C ASP A 47 -12.74 13.12 5.37
N TYR A 48 -12.37 13.45 4.15
CA TYR A 48 -11.11 12.99 3.58
C TYR A 48 -10.62 13.98 2.52
N THR A 49 -9.32 13.91 2.25
CA THR A 49 -8.72 14.56 1.09
C THR A 49 -8.29 13.47 0.13
N TYR A 50 -8.81 13.51 -1.09
CA TYR A 50 -8.46 12.57 -2.14
C TYR A 50 -7.18 13.05 -2.84
N GLN A 51 -6.20 12.16 -2.98
CA GLN A 51 -4.91 12.44 -3.62
C GLN A 51 -4.24 13.73 -3.10
N PRO A 52 -4.00 13.84 -1.79
CA PRO A 52 -3.47 15.09 -1.20
C PRO A 52 -2.12 15.51 -1.77
N ASN A 53 -1.35 14.59 -2.30
CA ASN A 53 -0.03 14.82 -2.88
C ASN A 53 0.00 14.63 -4.41
N GLY A 54 -1.17 14.60 -5.05
CA GLY A 54 -1.31 14.43 -6.49
C GLY A 54 -1.49 12.98 -6.91
N THR A 55 -1.79 12.79 -8.19
CA THR A 55 -1.96 11.47 -8.81
C THR A 55 -0.69 10.65 -8.72
N GLN A 56 -0.81 9.35 -8.48
CA GLN A 56 0.27 8.38 -8.37
C GLN A 56 1.20 8.60 -7.17
N ASN A 57 0.86 9.52 -6.26
CA ASN A 57 1.60 9.74 -5.02
C ASN A 57 0.80 9.22 -3.83
N PHE A 58 1.52 8.63 -2.87
CA PHE A 58 0.93 8.21 -1.60
C PHE A 58 0.47 9.41 -0.76
N PRO A 59 -0.68 9.32 -0.09
CA PRO A 59 -1.70 8.27 -0.13
C PRO A 59 -2.80 8.55 -1.17
N ASP A 60 -3.69 7.58 -1.41
CA ASP A 60 -4.91 7.81 -2.18
C ASP A 60 -5.91 8.65 -1.40
N TYR A 61 -6.04 8.39 -0.11
CA TYR A 61 -6.95 9.12 0.78
C TYR A 61 -6.25 9.49 2.09
N GLU A 62 -6.41 10.74 2.50
CA GLU A 62 -5.98 11.23 3.81
C GLU A 62 -7.24 11.46 4.65
N ILE A 63 -7.36 10.77 5.79
CA ILE A 63 -8.58 10.74 6.59
C ILE A 63 -8.27 11.21 8.00
N PRO A 64 -8.80 12.35 8.45
CA PRO A 64 -8.70 12.77 9.85
C PRO A 64 -9.60 11.90 10.72
N THR A 65 -9.06 11.35 11.79
CA THR A 65 -9.78 10.51 12.74
C THR A 65 -9.45 10.90 14.18
N ARG A 66 -10.18 10.33 15.13
CA ARG A 66 -9.89 10.49 16.56
C ARG A 66 -8.52 9.93 16.96
N TRP A 67 -7.99 9.02 16.16
CA TRP A 67 -6.70 8.37 16.38
C TRP A 67 -5.55 9.04 15.62
N GLY A 68 -5.83 10.18 15.00
CA GLY A 68 -4.90 10.89 14.14
C GLY A 68 -5.28 10.78 12.67
N THR A 69 -4.45 11.33 11.81
CA THR A 69 -4.65 11.26 10.36
C THR A 69 -4.25 9.88 9.84
N ILE A 70 -5.17 9.23 9.15
CA ILE A 70 -4.94 7.93 8.51
C ILE A 70 -4.66 8.16 7.03
N ASN A 71 -3.54 7.63 6.57
CA ASN A 71 -3.15 7.62 5.16
C ASN A 71 -3.52 6.27 4.56
N LEU A 72 -4.56 6.26 3.72
CA LEU A 72 -5.09 5.04 3.14
C LEU A 72 -4.64 4.91 1.69
N GLU A 73 -4.12 3.74 1.36
CA GLU A 73 -3.68 3.40 0.01
C GLU A 73 -4.43 2.19 -0.52
N CYS A 74 -4.97 2.32 -1.72
CA CYS A 74 -5.70 1.25 -2.40
C CYS A 74 -4.75 0.53 -3.35
N LYS A 75 -4.74 -0.80 -3.27
CA LYS A 75 -3.97 -1.64 -4.19
C LYS A 75 -4.80 -2.79 -4.71
N SER A 76 -4.53 -3.19 -5.94
CA SER A 76 -5.20 -4.32 -6.57
C SER A 76 -4.18 -5.19 -7.29
N SER A 77 -4.46 -6.48 -7.35
CA SER A 77 -3.64 -7.43 -8.08
C SER A 77 -4.53 -8.55 -8.66
N GLN A 78 -4.18 -9.02 -9.83
CA GLN A 78 -4.83 -10.21 -10.38
C GLN A 78 -4.45 -11.47 -9.60
N ASN A 79 -3.32 -11.40 -8.87
CA ASN A 79 -2.80 -12.46 -8.02
C ASN A 79 -3.15 -12.22 -6.55
N ALA A 80 -2.66 -13.11 -5.69
CA ALA A 80 -2.85 -13.03 -4.25
C ALA A 80 -1.64 -12.42 -3.52
N LYS A 81 -0.85 -11.64 -4.22
CA LYS A 81 0.37 -11.05 -3.66
C LYS A 81 0.41 -9.56 -3.96
N PRO A 82 0.48 -8.70 -2.94
CA PRO A 82 0.78 -7.31 -3.18
C PRO A 82 2.20 -7.15 -3.73
N MET A 83 2.32 -6.42 -4.82
CA MET A 83 3.60 -6.10 -5.45
C MET A 83 3.80 -4.59 -5.46
N TYR A 84 5.01 -4.18 -5.17
CA TYR A 84 5.37 -2.77 -5.04
C TYR A 84 6.43 -2.46 -6.09
N ASN A 85 6.02 -1.75 -7.13
CA ASN A 85 6.86 -1.42 -8.27
C ASN A 85 7.41 0.00 -8.11
N SER A 86 8.72 0.12 -7.93
CA SER A 86 9.42 1.38 -7.69
C SER A 86 8.99 2.10 -6.40
N GLY A 87 8.48 1.36 -5.43
CA GLY A 87 8.07 1.89 -4.13
C GLY A 87 8.08 0.79 -3.08
N ARG A 88 7.72 1.14 -1.87
CA ARG A 88 7.65 0.23 -0.71
C ARG A 88 6.37 0.50 0.07
N PRO A 89 5.91 -0.43 0.91
CA PRO A 89 4.89 -0.10 1.89
C PRO A 89 5.32 1.09 2.74
N HIS A 90 4.49 2.11 2.79
CA HIS A 90 4.80 3.33 3.55
C HIS A 90 4.58 3.12 5.04
N ALA A 91 5.48 3.69 5.85
CA ALA A 91 5.29 3.77 7.29
C ALA A 91 4.01 4.55 7.59
N GLY A 92 3.20 4.04 8.52
CA GLY A 92 1.92 4.66 8.89
C GLY A 92 0.82 4.53 7.85
N GLY A 93 1.07 3.88 6.73
CA GLY A 93 0.05 3.67 5.70
C GLY A 93 -0.91 2.54 6.02
N LEU A 94 -2.19 2.77 5.79
CA LEU A 94 -3.23 1.74 5.84
C LEU A 94 -3.53 1.28 4.41
N TYR A 95 -3.28 0.01 4.15
CA TYR A 95 -3.45 -0.57 2.82
C TYR A 95 -4.76 -1.34 2.72
N VAL A 96 -5.50 -1.08 1.64
CA VAL A 96 -6.70 -1.81 1.27
C VAL A 96 -6.39 -2.54 -0.03
N PHE A 97 -6.06 -3.82 0.07
CA PHE A 97 -5.59 -4.62 -1.05
C PHE A 97 -6.66 -5.61 -1.49
N THR A 98 -7.03 -5.59 -2.78
CA THR A 98 -7.99 -6.52 -3.37
C THR A 98 -7.31 -7.49 -4.34
N SER A 99 -7.73 -8.75 -4.32
CA SER A 99 -7.18 -9.84 -5.13
C SER A 99 -8.24 -10.41 -6.06
N LYS A 100 -7.92 -10.47 -7.34
CA LYS A 100 -8.78 -11.12 -8.32
C LYS A 100 -8.81 -12.63 -8.13
N LYS A 101 -7.66 -13.23 -7.85
CA LYS A 101 -7.54 -14.68 -7.65
C LYS A 101 -8.50 -15.18 -6.57
N HIS A 102 -8.60 -14.46 -5.46
CA HIS A 102 -9.46 -14.85 -4.34
C HIS A 102 -10.80 -14.12 -4.31
N ASN A 103 -10.98 -13.11 -5.15
CA ASN A 103 -12.15 -12.23 -5.12
C ASN A 103 -12.41 -11.68 -3.71
N GLU A 104 -11.35 -11.24 -3.03
CA GLU A 104 -11.37 -10.79 -1.64
C GLU A 104 -10.51 -9.55 -1.48
N THR A 105 -10.78 -8.83 -0.39
CA THR A 105 -10.00 -7.66 0.03
C THR A 105 -9.44 -7.90 1.42
N THR A 106 -8.25 -7.40 1.68
CA THR A 106 -7.59 -7.45 2.98
C THR A 106 -7.08 -6.08 3.39
N LEU A 107 -6.82 -5.92 4.68
CA LEU A 107 -6.31 -4.69 5.28
C LEU A 107 -5.02 -4.98 6.02
N PHE A 108 -4.05 -4.07 5.93
CA PHE A 108 -2.82 -4.16 6.72
C PHE A 108 -2.16 -2.80 6.85
N TRP A 109 -1.40 -2.63 7.95
CA TRP A 109 -0.50 -1.49 8.08
C TRP A 109 0.80 -1.76 7.33
N GLY A 110 1.33 -0.73 6.66
CA GLY A 110 2.62 -0.86 5.98
C GLY A 110 3.75 -1.26 6.93
N ASP A 111 3.70 -0.80 8.18
CA ASP A 111 4.69 -1.13 9.20
C ASP A 111 4.68 -2.60 9.62
N ASP A 112 3.54 -3.28 9.51
CA ASP A 112 3.42 -4.71 9.80
C ASP A 112 4.03 -5.57 8.69
N VAL A 113 4.14 -5.03 7.50
CA VAL A 113 4.71 -5.73 6.33
C VAL A 113 6.20 -5.44 6.19
N LEU A 114 6.60 -4.21 6.42
CA LEU A 114 7.97 -3.77 6.27
C LEU A 114 8.41 -2.98 7.50
N THR A 115 9.25 -3.59 8.32
CA THR A 115 9.81 -2.93 9.51
C THR A 115 10.84 -1.87 9.12
N GLU A 116 11.06 -0.92 10.02
CA GLU A 116 12.09 0.10 9.82
C GLU A 116 13.49 -0.51 9.70
N THR A 117 13.79 -1.51 10.50
CA THR A 117 15.07 -2.24 10.41
C THR A 117 15.28 -2.83 9.02
N LYS A 118 14.24 -3.45 8.46
CA LYS A 118 14.34 -4.03 7.12
C LYS A 118 14.40 -2.97 6.03
N ARG A 119 13.76 -1.81 6.21
CA ARG A 119 13.91 -0.66 5.34
C ARG A 119 15.38 -0.22 5.23
N ASP A 120 16.03 -0.10 6.38
CA ASP A 120 17.44 0.31 6.45
C ASP A 120 18.35 -0.68 5.72
N ILE A 121 18.05 -1.98 5.83
CA ILE A 121 18.78 -3.02 5.09
C ILE A 121 18.61 -2.84 3.59
N TYR A 122 17.39 -2.61 3.11
CA TYR A 122 17.14 -2.36 1.68
C TYR A 122 17.85 -1.08 1.21
N ASP A 123 17.83 -0.02 2.00
CA ASP A 123 18.50 1.23 1.65
C ASP A 123 20.01 1.02 1.46
N ARG A 124 20.66 0.30 2.37
CA ARG A 124 22.08 -0.04 2.26
C ARG A 124 22.37 -0.90 1.03
N MET A 125 21.55 -1.93 0.83
CA MET A 125 21.69 -2.82 -0.33
C MET A 125 21.59 -2.05 -1.65
N LEU A 126 20.60 -1.16 -1.76
CA LEU A 126 20.40 -0.37 -2.97
C LEU A 126 21.55 0.59 -3.24
N LEU A 127 22.16 1.18 -2.19
CA LEU A 127 23.35 2.01 -2.36
C LEU A 127 24.51 1.20 -2.94
N GLU A 128 24.74 -0.01 -2.42
CA GLU A 128 25.77 -0.91 -2.95
C GLU A 128 25.48 -1.32 -4.39
N MET A 129 24.23 -1.63 -4.72
CA MET A 129 23.83 -2.00 -6.08
C MET A 129 24.02 -0.85 -7.06
N LYS A 130 23.72 0.39 -6.64
CA LYS A 130 23.97 1.58 -7.47
C LYS A 130 25.45 1.82 -7.71
N ASP A 131 26.29 1.58 -6.71
CA ASP A 131 27.75 1.69 -6.85
C ASP A 131 28.26 0.68 -7.88
N VAL A 132 27.75 -0.55 -7.85
CA VAL A 132 28.07 -1.57 -8.84
C VAL A 132 27.67 -1.10 -10.25
N LEU A 133 26.46 -0.61 -10.40
CA LEU A 133 25.95 -0.12 -11.68
C LEU A 133 26.82 1.01 -12.23
N VAL A 134 27.15 2.00 -11.40
CA VAL A 134 28.00 3.14 -11.81
C VAL A 134 29.37 2.66 -12.31
N ARG A 135 29.98 1.68 -11.63
CA ARG A 135 31.28 1.13 -12.05
C ARG A 135 31.21 0.49 -13.43
N TYR A 136 30.15 -0.25 -13.72
CA TYR A 136 29.98 -0.89 -15.03
C TYR A 136 29.64 0.13 -16.12
N GLN A 137 28.78 1.10 -15.81
CA GLN A 137 28.45 2.17 -16.74
C GLN A 137 29.65 3.03 -17.14
N ALA A 138 30.68 3.09 -16.30
CA ALA A 138 31.91 3.82 -16.59
C ALA A 138 32.85 3.08 -17.52
N LEU A 139 32.62 1.81 -17.85
CA LEU A 139 33.42 1.07 -18.77
C LEU A 139 33.26 1.63 -20.19
N PRO A 140 34.39 1.78 -20.97
CA PRO A 140 34.29 2.25 -22.36
C PRO A 140 33.37 1.37 -23.20
N GLU A 141 33.36 0.07 -22.96
CA GLU A 141 32.56 -0.91 -23.69
C GLU A 141 31.06 -0.75 -23.45
N TRP A 142 30.67 -0.17 -22.31
CA TRP A 142 29.28 0.15 -22.01
C TRP A 142 28.79 1.36 -22.79
N GLN A 143 29.67 2.34 -22.98
CA GLN A 143 29.34 3.63 -23.58
C GLN A 143 29.41 3.55 -25.11
N ASP A 144 28.53 2.80 -25.72
CA ASP A 144 28.35 2.84 -27.14
C ASP A 144 27.28 3.88 -27.53
N ASP A 145 27.24 4.22 -28.82
CA ASP A 145 26.32 5.25 -29.32
C ASP A 145 24.95 4.70 -29.75
N ARG A 146 24.63 3.46 -29.41
CA ARG A 146 23.39 2.82 -29.82
C ARG A 146 22.20 3.16 -28.94
N GLY A 147 22.45 3.77 -27.78
CA GLY A 147 21.41 4.20 -26.87
C GLY A 147 20.70 3.09 -26.08
N PHE A 148 21.31 1.91 -26.00
CA PHE A 148 20.77 0.81 -25.19
C PHE A 148 21.43 0.82 -23.82
N ASP A 149 20.62 0.91 -22.77
CA ASP A 149 21.12 1.09 -21.41
C ASP A 149 20.32 0.26 -20.41
N PHE A 150 20.71 0.34 -19.14
CA PHE A 150 20.10 -0.36 -18.03
C PHE A 150 19.91 0.60 -16.84
N TYR A 151 18.79 0.48 -16.12
CA TYR A 151 18.61 1.15 -14.85
C TYR A 151 18.05 0.19 -13.80
N LEU A 152 18.38 0.46 -12.54
CA LEU A 152 17.85 -0.30 -11.41
C LEU A 152 16.42 0.12 -11.11
N ARG A 153 15.57 -0.86 -10.94
CA ARG A 153 14.18 -0.63 -10.53
C ARG A 153 13.82 -1.54 -9.37
N GLU A 154 13.37 -0.94 -8.28
CA GLU A 154 12.94 -1.68 -7.11
C GLU A 154 11.63 -2.42 -7.38
N MET A 155 11.60 -3.68 -7.00
CA MET A 155 10.39 -4.49 -7.05
C MET A 155 10.31 -5.31 -5.78
N TYR A 156 9.26 -5.12 -5.00
CA TYR A 156 9.05 -5.84 -3.74
C TYR A 156 7.80 -6.69 -3.83
N ILE A 157 7.85 -7.85 -3.19
CA ILE A 157 6.75 -8.82 -3.15
C ILE A 157 6.44 -9.11 -1.69
N GLN A 158 5.20 -8.93 -1.31
CA GLN A 158 4.71 -9.25 0.03
C GLN A 158 4.37 -10.72 0.16
N SER A 159 4.56 -11.25 1.35
CA SER A 159 4.26 -12.63 1.76
C SER A 159 5.26 -13.67 1.30
N GLY A 160 6.39 -13.62 1.90
CA GLY A 160 7.27 -14.75 1.93
C GLY A 160 8.45 -14.68 1.01
N THR A 161 8.92 -15.83 0.65
CA THR A 161 10.11 -16.01 -0.20
C THR A 161 9.73 -15.94 -1.67
N SER A 162 10.72 -16.08 -2.54
CA SER A 162 10.51 -16.14 -3.97
C SER A 162 9.54 -17.25 -4.42
N GLU A 163 9.42 -18.30 -3.64
CA GLU A 163 8.55 -19.45 -3.96
C GLU A 163 7.13 -19.30 -3.43
N TYR A 164 6.98 -18.62 -2.32
CA TYR A 164 5.68 -18.46 -1.68
C TYR A 164 5.21 -17.02 -1.76
N THR A 165 4.10 -16.81 -2.41
CA THR A 165 3.64 -15.47 -2.74
C THR A 165 2.13 -15.29 -2.59
N ASP A 166 1.45 -16.20 -1.88
CA ASP A 166 0.01 -16.06 -1.63
C ASP A 166 -0.21 -15.47 -0.23
N TYR A 167 -0.46 -14.15 -0.18
CA TYR A 167 -0.74 -13.45 1.07
C TYR A 167 -2.06 -13.88 1.70
N PHE A 168 -3.07 -14.21 0.87
CA PHE A 168 -4.41 -14.54 1.36
C PHE A 168 -4.47 -15.86 2.11
N THR A 169 -3.55 -16.77 1.83
CA THR A 169 -3.43 -18.04 2.54
C THR A 169 -2.30 -18.03 3.56
N HIS A 170 -1.53 -16.95 3.62
CA HIS A 170 -0.43 -16.83 4.57
C HIS A 170 -0.94 -16.54 5.98
N LYS A 171 -0.27 -17.11 6.98
CA LYS A 171 -0.61 -16.91 8.40
C LYS A 171 -0.61 -15.44 8.81
N ASP A 172 0.23 -14.62 8.20
CA ASP A 172 0.38 -13.21 8.56
C ASP A 172 -0.82 -12.36 8.18
N ARG A 173 -1.63 -12.78 7.20
CA ARG A 173 -2.83 -12.04 6.80
C ARG A 173 -3.73 -11.77 7.99
N HIS A 174 -4.07 -12.81 8.73
CA HIS A 174 -4.99 -12.67 9.86
C HIS A 174 -4.43 -11.75 10.95
N THR A 175 -3.16 -11.92 11.28
CA THR A 175 -2.48 -11.09 12.28
C THR A 175 -2.45 -9.62 11.85
N CYS A 176 -2.13 -9.33 10.61
CA CYS A 176 -2.12 -7.97 10.08
C CYS A 176 -3.51 -7.34 10.10
N GLU A 177 -4.55 -8.08 9.70
CA GLU A 177 -5.93 -7.60 9.78
C GLU A 177 -6.35 -7.29 11.22
N GLN A 178 -6.02 -8.16 12.15
CA GLN A 178 -6.29 -7.96 13.58
C GLN A 178 -5.62 -6.69 14.10
N ASN A 179 -4.39 -6.42 13.71
CA ASN A 179 -3.67 -5.22 14.11
C ASN A 179 -4.37 -3.95 13.64
N VAL A 180 -4.94 -3.96 12.43
CA VAL A 180 -5.71 -2.82 11.93
C VAL A 180 -6.95 -2.59 12.79
N PHE A 181 -7.76 -3.63 13.02
CA PHE A 181 -8.97 -3.49 13.82
C PHE A 181 -8.68 -3.09 15.28
N ASN A 182 -7.65 -3.67 15.86
CA ASN A 182 -7.28 -3.39 17.26
C ASN A 182 -6.82 -1.93 17.46
N PHE A 183 -6.25 -1.31 16.45
CA PHE A 183 -5.82 0.09 16.54
C PHE A 183 -6.99 1.04 16.81
N PHE A 184 -8.17 0.72 16.30
CA PHE A 184 -9.37 1.58 16.40
C PHE A 184 -10.34 1.17 17.52
N LYS A 185 -9.96 0.25 18.36
CA LYS A 185 -10.79 -0.16 19.52
C LYS A 185 -10.65 0.75 20.70
#